data_a26425f16ee01eb4e655109ad9f8854d
#
_entry.id   a26425f16ee01eb4e655109ad9f8854d
#
_cell.length_a   1.000
_cell.length_b   1.000
_cell.length_c   1.000
_cell.angle_alpha   90.00
_cell.angle_beta   90.00
_cell.angle_gamma   90.00
#
_symmetry.space_group_name_H-M   'P 1'
#
loop_
_entity.id
_entity.type
_entity.pdbx_description
1 polymer ?
#
loop_
_entity_poly.entity_id
_entity_poly.type
_entity_poly.pdbx_seq_one_letter_code
_entity_poly.pdbx_strand_id
1 'polypeptide(L)'
;DLPKETLNMIKQTIDEHEFKKLFAEAHWIYREHLHKMRQRFEIDMMFKTGVESFDYDFREKVLKKGAPFKSVDELKQYFDSACIMVGVQGQTKDMIKRDIDIVLNQFDHATVNIYCENTTIIKPDPKLKEWFLDEYKWLDDVKHLEVLWNNTDFGVGD
;
A
#
# COMPACT_ATOMS: atom_id res chain seq x y z
N ASP A 1 -11.94 -9.79 10.09
CA ASP A 1 -11.27 -11.07 10.40
C ASP A 1 -11.71 -12.12 9.36
N LEU A 2 -10.77 -12.90 8.84
CA LEU A 2 -11.09 -14.01 7.94
C LEU A 2 -11.79 -15.13 8.73
N PRO A 3 -12.78 -15.82 8.12
CA PRO A 3 -13.39 -17.01 8.73
C PRO A 3 -12.36 -18.07 9.08
N LYS A 4 -12.62 -18.84 10.16
CA LYS A 4 -11.71 -19.90 10.60
C LYS A 4 -11.44 -20.94 9.52
N GLU A 5 -12.44 -21.26 8.71
CA GLU A 5 -12.31 -22.19 7.58
C GLU A 5 -11.34 -21.68 6.53
N THR A 6 -11.46 -20.40 6.15
CA THR A 6 -10.53 -19.75 5.22
C THR A 6 -9.10 -19.78 5.74
N LEU A 7 -8.90 -19.48 7.03
CA LEU A 7 -7.58 -19.54 7.65
C LEU A 7 -6.99 -20.97 7.65
N ASN A 8 -7.83 -21.99 7.84
CA ASN A 8 -7.40 -23.39 7.77
C ASN A 8 -7.02 -23.77 6.32
N MET A 9 -7.80 -23.35 5.33
CA MET A 9 -7.49 -23.59 3.91
C MET A 9 -6.16 -22.95 3.51
N ILE A 10 -5.92 -21.69 3.93
CA ILE A 10 -4.64 -21.01 3.69
C ILE A 10 -3.49 -21.79 4.31
N LYS A 11 -3.62 -22.24 5.58
CA LYS A 11 -2.58 -23.03 6.26
C LYS A 11 -2.31 -24.33 5.52
N GLN A 12 -3.36 -25.06 5.13
CA GLN A 12 -3.24 -26.29 4.36
C GLN A 12 -2.49 -26.05 3.04
N THR A 13 -2.86 -24.99 2.28
CA THR A 13 -2.20 -24.64 1.02
C THR A 13 -0.71 -24.33 1.23
N ILE A 14 -0.38 -23.58 2.30
CA ILE A 14 1.00 -23.27 2.67
C ILE A 14 1.79 -24.57 2.89
N ASP A 15 1.24 -25.49 3.67
CA ASP A 15 1.90 -26.75 4.04
C ASP A 15 2.04 -27.70 2.84
N GLU A 16 0.99 -27.83 2.01
CA GLU A 16 0.99 -28.69 0.82
C GLU A 16 1.98 -28.23 -0.25
N HIS A 17 2.18 -26.91 -0.40
CA HIS A 17 3.07 -26.35 -1.41
C HIS A 17 4.41 -25.88 -0.86
N GLU A 18 4.68 -26.12 0.42
CA GLU A 18 5.91 -25.73 1.12
C GLU A 18 6.28 -24.25 0.93
N PHE A 19 5.30 -23.35 0.93
CA PHE A 19 5.55 -21.91 0.81
C PHE A 19 6.41 -21.42 1.99
N LYS A 20 7.40 -20.60 1.69
CA LYS A 20 8.32 -20.03 2.70
C LYS A 20 7.96 -18.58 3.02
N LYS A 21 7.20 -17.92 2.16
CA LYS A 21 6.82 -16.53 2.32
C LYS A 21 5.40 -16.29 1.81
N LEU A 22 4.66 -15.47 2.52
CA LEU A 22 3.33 -15.02 2.15
C LEU A 22 3.25 -13.50 2.17
N PHE A 23 2.75 -12.92 1.09
CA PHE A 23 2.39 -11.51 1.03
C PHE A 23 0.89 -11.38 1.26
N ALA A 24 0.52 -10.48 2.14
CA ALA A 24 -0.89 -10.19 2.41
C ALA A 24 -1.10 -8.68 2.52
N GLU A 25 -2.26 -8.23 2.11
CA GLU A 25 -2.66 -6.84 2.28
C GLU A 25 -3.67 -6.72 3.42
N ALA A 26 -3.50 -5.68 4.24
CA ALA A 26 -4.42 -5.40 5.33
C ALA A 26 -4.58 -3.90 5.55
N HIS A 27 -5.80 -3.48 5.87
CA HIS A 27 -6.05 -2.10 6.26
C HIS A 27 -5.54 -1.83 7.68
N TRP A 28 -5.16 -0.58 7.95
CA TRP A 28 -4.66 -0.10 9.25
C TRP A 28 -5.49 -0.51 10.46
N ILE A 29 -6.81 -0.58 10.32
CA ILE A 29 -7.71 -0.98 11.41
C ILE A 29 -7.46 -2.38 11.95
N TYR A 30 -6.85 -3.26 11.14
CA TYR A 30 -6.55 -4.65 11.52
C TYR A 30 -5.14 -4.85 12.07
N ARG A 31 -4.31 -3.80 12.17
CA ARG A 31 -2.90 -3.87 12.54
C ARG A 31 -2.63 -4.72 13.80
N GLU A 32 -3.45 -4.59 14.83
CA GLU A 32 -3.28 -5.32 16.09
C GLU A 32 -3.48 -6.84 15.95
N HIS A 33 -4.05 -7.30 14.83
CA HIS A 33 -4.29 -8.71 14.58
C HIS A 33 -3.20 -9.37 13.73
N LEU A 34 -2.31 -8.59 13.10
CA LEU A 34 -1.35 -9.12 12.15
C LEU A 34 -0.32 -10.04 12.81
N HIS A 35 0.08 -9.77 14.05
CA HIS A 35 0.99 -10.64 14.80
C HIS A 35 0.39 -12.05 15.02
N LYS A 36 -0.93 -12.14 15.25
CA LYS A 36 -1.63 -13.43 15.38
C LYS A 36 -1.62 -14.21 14.07
N MET A 37 -1.71 -13.51 12.93
CA MET A 37 -1.60 -14.14 11.62
C MET A 37 -0.19 -14.71 11.40
N ARG A 38 0.88 -13.94 11.73
CA ARG A 38 2.26 -14.43 11.67
C ARG A 38 2.46 -15.67 12.53
N GLN A 39 1.97 -15.66 13.77
CA GLN A 39 2.05 -16.82 14.67
C GLN A 39 1.28 -18.03 14.16
N ARG A 40 0.11 -17.83 13.53
CA ARG A 40 -0.73 -18.91 13.04
C ARG A 40 -0.11 -19.67 11.87
N PHE A 41 0.49 -18.94 10.93
CA PHE A 41 0.98 -19.55 9.69
C PHE A 41 2.41 -20.05 9.80
N GLU A 42 3.20 -19.55 10.76
CA GLU A 42 4.58 -20.00 11.05
C GLU A 42 5.52 -19.92 9.85
N ILE A 43 5.27 -18.96 8.96
CA ILE A 43 6.10 -18.64 7.80
C ILE A 43 6.43 -17.14 7.78
N ASP A 44 7.39 -16.74 6.93
CA ASP A 44 7.67 -15.32 6.71
C ASP A 44 6.45 -14.63 6.07
N MET A 45 5.83 -13.70 6.80
CA MET A 45 4.68 -12.94 6.33
C MET A 45 5.03 -11.48 6.20
N MET A 46 4.88 -10.95 5.00
CA MET A 46 4.92 -9.51 4.74
C MET A 46 3.50 -8.94 4.63
N PHE A 47 3.22 -7.93 5.43
CA PHE A 47 1.96 -7.19 5.35
C PHE A 47 2.15 -5.85 4.66
N LYS A 48 1.40 -5.66 3.57
CA LYS A 48 1.27 -4.38 2.85
C LYS A 48 0.02 -3.65 3.31
N THR A 49 0.08 -2.33 3.38
CA THR A 49 -1.11 -1.50 3.62
C THR A 49 -1.18 -0.35 2.63
N GLY A 50 -2.40 0.00 2.21
CA GLY A 50 -2.67 1.21 1.45
C GLY A 50 -2.53 2.44 2.36
N VAL A 51 -1.41 3.13 2.24
CA VAL A 51 -1.12 4.41 2.92
C VAL A 51 -1.76 5.57 2.18
N GLU A 52 -1.80 5.48 0.87
CA GLU A 52 -2.22 6.48 -0.11
C GLU A 52 -1.31 7.72 -0.11
N SER A 53 -1.04 8.33 1.04
CA SER A 53 -0.06 9.40 1.24
C SER A 53 0.40 9.45 2.69
N PHE A 54 1.67 9.79 2.90
CA PHE A 54 2.19 10.05 4.26
C PHE A 54 1.79 11.43 4.80
N ASP A 55 1.19 12.29 3.96
CA ASP A 55 0.56 13.51 4.46
C ASP A 55 -0.69 13.19 5.27
N TYR A 56 -0.63 13.47 6.57
CA TYR A 56 -1.71 13.12 7.48
C TYR A 56 -3.04 13.79 7.13
N ASP A 57 -2.99 15.08 6.82
CA ASP A 57 -4.20 15.86 6.55
C ASP A 57 -4.83 15.43 5.20
N PHE A 58 -4.02 15.20 4.20
CA PHE A 58 -4.49 14.69 2.92
C PHE A 58 -5.11 13.30 3.08
N ARG A 59 -4.39 12.40 3.75
CA ARG A 59 -4.86 11.02 3.99
C ARG A 59 -6.18 10.97 4.78
N GLU A 60 -6.25 11.69 5.91
CA GLU A 60 -7.39 11.55 6.82
C GLU A 60 -8.54 12.51 6.53
N LYS A 61 -8.25 13.73 6.05
CA LYS A 61 -9.29 14.75 5.83
C LYS A 61 -9.84 14.76 4.40
N VAL A 62 -8.96 14.50 3.41
CA VAL A 62 -9.35 14.52 1.99
C VAL A 62 -9.76 13.12 1.55
N LEU A 63 -8.89 12.12 1.70
CA LEU A 63 -9.15 10.75 1.27
C LEU A 63 -10.05 9.99 2.25
N LYS A 64 -10.13 10.43 3.50
CA LYS A 64 -10.88 9.76 4.58
C LYS A 64 -10.50 8.30 4.76
N LYS A 65 -9.19 8.02 4.67
CA LYS A 65 -8.66 6.65 4.66
C LYS A 65 -8.94 5.87 5.94
N GLY A 66 -9.05 6.56 7.09
CA GLY A 66 -9.23 5.88 8.38
C GLY A 66 -7.98 5.14 8.84
N ALA A 67 -6.80 5.67 8.52
CA ALA A 67 -5.50 5.14 8.90
C ALA A 67 -4.68 6.24 9.62
N PRO A 68 -5.07 6.63 10.86
CA PRO A 68 -4.59 7.84 11.53
C PRO A 68 -3.20 7.70 12.18
N PHE A 69 -2.31 6.87 11.63
CA PHE A 69 -0.92 6.81 12.09
C PHE A 69 -0.22 8.17 11.92
N LYS A 70 0.71 8.48 12.83
CA LYS A 70 1.36 9.79 12.92
C LYS A 70 2.76 9.82 12.32
N SER A 71 3.41 8.67 12.20
CA SER A 71 4.77 8.56 11.68
C SER A 71 4.97 7.28 10.88
N VAL A 72 6.03 7.25 10.08
CA VAL A 72 6.46 6.04 9.37
C VAL A 72 6.86 4.95 10.36
N ASP A 73 7.53 5.32 11.45
CA ASP A 73 7.94 4.36 12.49
C ASP A 73 6.74 3.68 13.16
N GLU A 74 5.65 4.43 13.39
CA GLU A 74 4.41 3.85 13.90
C GLU A 74 3.81 2.85 12.91
N LEU A 75 3.78 3.18 11.62
CA LEU A 75 3.30 2.29 10.57
C LEU A 75 4.12 1.01 10.51
N LYS A 76 5.44 1.13 10.53
CA LYS A 76 6.40 0.01 10.42
C LYS A 76 6.39 -0.96 11.61
N GLN A 77 5.77 -0.61 12.72
CA GLN A 77 5.53 -1.57 13.82
C GLN A 77 4.60 -2.72 13.40
N TYR A 78 3.78 -2.50 12.39
CA TYR A 78 2.74 -3.44 11.97
C TYR A 78 2.91 -3.92 10.54
N PHE A 79 3.35 -3.04 9.63
CA PHE A 79 3.39 -3.28 8.19
C PHE A 79 4.83 -3.23 7.65
N ASP A 80 5.13 -4.15 6.77
CA ASP A 80 6.45 -4.30 6.15
C ASP A 80 6.52 -3.55 4.80
N SER A 81 5.36 -3.24 4.22
CA SER A 81 5.24 -2.64 2.89
C SER A 81 4.12 -1.61 2.87
N ALA A 82 4.32 -0.56 2.09
CA ALA A 82 3.37 0.52 1.89
C ALA A 82 2.97 0.66 0.42
N CYS A 83 1.68 0.95 0.19
CA CYS A 83 1.19 1.38 -1.12
C CYS A 83 0.82 2.86 -1.03
N ILE A 84 1.41 3.68 -1.91
CA ILE A 84 1.07 5.11 -2.04
C ILE A 84 0.34 5.37 -3.35
N MET A 85 -0.43 6.44 -3.38
CA MET A 85 -1.18 6.89 -4.56
C MET A 85 -0.61 8.19 -5.12
N VAL A 86 -0.56 8.29 -6.44
CA VAL A 86 -0.07 9.46 -7.17
C VAL A 86 -1.09 9.92 -8.20
N GLY A 87 -1.21 11.24 -8.33
CA GLY A 87 -2.09 11.86 -9.33
C GLY A 87 -3.53 12.00 -8.86
N VAL A 88 -3.74 12.16 -7.57
CA VAL A 88 -5.03 12.42 -6.95
C VAL A 88 -5.27 13.93 -6.88
N GLN A 89 -6.48 14.36 -7.20
CA GLN A 89 -6.88 15.77 -7.05
C GLN A 89 -6.68 16.24 -5.60
N GLY A 90 -5.99 17.37 -5.44
CA GLY A 90 -5.65 17.93 -4.13
C GLY A 90 -4.28 17.53 -3.60
N GLN A 91 -3.58 16.56 -4.22
CA GLN A 91 -2.16 16.34 -3.96
C GLN A 91 -1.32 17.50 -4.50
N THR A 92 -0.16 17.69 -3.92
CA THR A 92 0.88 18.58 -4.44
C THR A 92 2.11 17.79 -4.88
N LYS A 93 2.92 18.39 -5.76
CA LYS A 93 4.21 17.79 -6.15
C LYS A 93 5.11 17.52 -4.93
N ASP A 94 5.10 18.41 -3.93
CA ASP A 94 5.92 18.25 -2.74
C ASP A 94 5.43 17.11 -1.84
N MET A 95 4.12 16.86 -1.75
CA MET A 95 3.57 15.68 -1.10
C MET A 95 4.07 14.41 -1.79
N ILE A 96 3.94 14.34 -3.12
CA ILE A 96 4.37 13.18 -3.91
C ILE A 96 5.88 12.95 -3.76
N LYS A 97 6.71 13.99 -3.88
CA LYS A 97 8.16 13.89 -3.68
C LYS A 97 8.52 13.30 -2.32
N ARG A 98 7.89 13.81 -1.26
CA ARG A 98 8.10 13.31 0.10
C ARG A 98 7.64 11.85 0.24
N ASP A 99 6.49 11.50 -0.31
CA ASP A 99 5.95 10.14 -0.24
C ASP A 99 6.87 9.15 -0.99
N ILE A 100 7.39 9.53 -2.16
CA ILE A 100 8.39 8.75 -2.92
C ILE A 100 9.69 8.60 -2.12
N ASP A 101 10.21 9.69 -1.54
CA ASP A 101 11.43 9.63 -0.72
C ASP A 101 11.27 8.68 0.47
N ILE A 102 10.13 8.68 1.13
CA ILE A 102 9.83 7.77 2.24
C ILE A 102 9.82 6.31 1.77
N VAL A 103 9.12 5.98 0.69
CA VAL A 103 9.05 4.58 0.24
C VAL A 103 10.39 4.07 -0.29
N LEU A 104 11.18 4.93 -0.92
CA LEU A 104 12.51 4.57 -1.41
C LEU A 104 13.52 4.29 -0.28
N ASN A 105 13.46 5.07 0.80
CA ASN A 105 14.51 5.05 1.83
C ASN A 105 14.13 4.31 3.10
N GLN A 106 12.84 4.04 3.31
CA GLN A 106 12.37 3.49 4.59
C GLN A 106 11.66 2.14 4.48
N PHE A 107 11.40 1.64 3.27
CA PHE A 107 10.74 0.35 3.07
C PHE A 107 11.59 -0.57 2.18
N ASP A 108 11.63 -1.86 2.54
CA ASP A 108 12.29 -2.90 1.73
C ASP A 108 11.42 -3.34 0.55
N HIS A 109 10.16 -2.98 0.56
CA HIS A 109 9.22 -3.15 -0.55
C HIS A 109 8.12 -2.10 -0.47
N ALA A 110 7.77 -1.50 -1.61
CA ALA A 110 6.65 -0.57 -1.70
C ALA A 110 6.00 -0.61 -3.08
N THR A 111 4.77 -0.12 -3.14
CA THR A 111 4.02 0.03 -4.40
C THR A 111 3.63 1.50 -4.59
N VAL A 112 3.84 2.01 -5.79
CA VAL A 112 3.34 3.33 -6.22
C VAL A 112 2.22 3.10 -7.21
N ASN A 113 1.03 3.53 -6.86
CA ASN A 113 -0.17 3.35 -7.65
C ASN A 113 -0.58 4.66 -8.33
N ILE A 114 -0.64 4.67 -9.65
CA ILE A 114 -1.14 5.83 -10.41
C ILE A 114 -2.66 5.83 -10.35
N TYR A 115 -3.21 6.87 -9.73
CA TYR A 115 -4.65 6.95 -9.51
C TYR A 115 -5.43 7.04 -10.81
N CYS A 116 -6.41 6.17 -10.96
CA CYS A 116 -7.33 6.13 -12.09
C CYS A 116 -8.72 6.63 -11.70
N GLU A 117 -9.47 7.10 -12.68
CA GLU A 117 -10.87 7.46 -12.45
C GLU A 117 -11.67 6.21 -12.08
N ASN A 118 -12.49 6.34 -11.06
CA ASN A 118 -13.35 5.31 -10.55
C ASN A 118 -14.69 5.90 -10.06
N THR A 119 -15.52 5.10 -9.42
CA THR A 119 -16.86 5.50 -8.93
C THR A 119 -16.82 6.47 -7.75
N THR A 120 -15.67 6.73 -7.15
CA THR A 120 -15.56 7.66 -6.02
C THR A 120 -15.71 9.13 -6.45
N ILE A 121 -16.01 9.99 -5.48
CA ILE A 121 -16.07 11.44 -5.72
C ILE A 121 -14.68 12.08 -5.93
N ILE A 122 -13.63 11.39 -5.52
CA ILE A 122 -12.25 11.84 -5.67
C ILE A 122 -11.84 11.62 -7.12
N LYS A 123 -11.23 12.64 -7.74
CA LYS A 123 -10.88 12.60 -9.16
C LYS A 123 -9.37 12.55 -9.35
N PRO A 124 -8.89 11.97 -10.47
CA PRO A 124 -7.50 12.09 -10.84
C PRO A 124 -7.13 13.53 -11.21
N ASP A 125 -5.87 13.89 -11.02
CA ASP A 125 -5.26 15.10 -11.53
C ASP A 125 -4.37 14.76 -12.73
N PRO A 126 -4.82 15.02 -13.98
CA PRO A 126 -4.07 14.66 -15.17
C PRO A 126 -2.70 15.36 -15.26
N LYS A 127 -2.58 16.59 -14.75
CA LYS A 127 -1.32 17.35 -14.78
C LYS A 127 -0.28 16.77 -13.83
N LEU A 128 -0.72 16.34 -12.64
CA LEU A 128 0.16 15.64 -11.69
C LEU A 128 0.60 14.28 -12.23
N LYS A 129 -0.31 13.57 -12.89
CA LYS A 129 0.01 12.27 -13.53
C LYS A 129 1.05 12.45 -14.64
N GLU A 130 0.82 13.37 -15.55
CA GLU A 130 1.76 13.68 -16.66
C GLU A 130 3.13 14.05 -16.10
N TRP A 131 3.18 14.99 -15.15
CA TRP A 131 4.41 15.37 -14.48
C TRP A 131 5.12 14.20 -13.83
N PHE A 132 4.38 13.32 -13.13
CA PHE A 132 4.96 12.16 -12.47
C PHE A 132 5.52 11.15 -13.48
N LEU A 133 4.80 10.90 -14.57
CA LEU A 133 5.26 10.03 -15.64
C LEU A 133 6.57 10.53 -16.26
N ASP A 134 6.73 11.84 -16.42
CA ASP A 134 7.95 12.41 -17.00
C ASP A 134 9.12 12.40 -16.02
N GLU A 135 8.88 12.71 -14.76
CA GLU A 135 9.92 12.91 -13.74
C GLU A 135 10.41 11.58 -13.13
N TYR A 136 9.56 10.57 -13.06
CA TYR A 136 9.79 9.37 -12.23
C TYR A 136 9.90 8.04 -13.00
N LYS A 137 10.06 8.06 -14.33
CA LYS A 137 10.25 6.82 -15.14
C LYS A 137 11.38 5.93 -14.62
N TRP A 138 12.40 6.52 -14.03
CA TRP A 138 13.54 5.80 -13.46
C TRP A 138 13.19 4.89 -12.28
N LEU A 139 12.00 5.04 -11.70
CA LEU A 139 11.53 4.15 -10.62
C LEU A 139 11.37 2.70 -11.07
N ASP A 140 11.23 2.42 -12.36
CA ASP A 140 11.20 1.07 -12.91
C ASP A 140 12.50 0.30 -12.67
N ASP A 141 13.61 1.00 -12.49
CA ASP A 141 14.92 0.41 -12.22
C ASP A 141 15.13 0.09 -10.73
N VAL A 142 14.19 0.49 -9.86
CA VAL A 142 14.28 0.32 -8.40
C VAL A 142 13.68 -1.01 -7.99
N LYS A 143 14.53 -1.99 -7.68
CA LYS A 143 14.15 -3.40 -7.45
C LYS A 143 13.10 -3.65 -6.36
N HIS A 144 13.07 -2.80 -5.32
CA HIS A 144 12.14 -2.96 -4.19
C HIS A 144 10.87 -2.13 -4.33
N LEU A 145 10.70 -1.45 -5.48
CA LEU A 145 9.55 -0.61 -5.76
C LEU A 145 8.80 -1.16 -6.98
N GLU A 146 7.50 -1.33 -6.82
CA GLU A 146 6.59 -1.65 -7.90
C GLU A 146 5.81 -0.41 -8.29
N VAL A 147 5.86 0.00 -9.56
CA VAL A 147 5.07 1.14 -10.05
C VAL A 147 3.99 0.66 -10.99
N LEU A 148 2.75 0.91 -10.64
CA LEU A 148 1.58 0.55 -11.44
C LEU A 148 1.22 1.72 -12.37
N TRP A 149 1.99 1.84 -13.47
CA TRP A 149 1.85 2.94 -14.44
C TRP A 149 0.50 2.96 -15.14
N ASN A 150 0.01 1.77 -15.49
CA ASN A 150 -1.25 1.57 -16.20
C ASN A 150 -2.22 0.82 -15.28
N ASN A 151 -2.58 1.44 -14.17
CA ASN A 151 -3.58 0.86 -13.31
C ASN A 151 -4.90 0.82 -14.06
N THR A 152 -5.34 -0.38 -14.39
CA THR A 152 -6.72 -0.63 -14.76
C THR A 152 -7.46 -0.88 -13.47
N ASP A 153 -8.65 -0.33 -13.35
CA ASP A 153 -9.53 -0.40 -12.19
C ASP A 153 -9.75 -1.85 -11.68
N PHE A 154 -8.70 -2.42 -11.10
CA PHE A 154 -8.74 -3.72 -10.47
C PHE A 154 -8.63 -3.53 -8.96
N GLY A 155 -9.80 -3.37 -8.33
CA GLY A 155 -9.93 -3.80 -6.96
C GLY A 155 -9.40 -2.86 -5.89
N VAL A 156 -9.44 -1.56 -6.11
CA VAL A 156 -9.34 -0.62 -4.98
C VAL A 156 -10.60 0.22 -4.95
N GLY A 157 -11.65 -0.33 -4.39
CA GLY A 157 -12.83 0.46 -4.10
C GLY A 157 -14.19 -0.12 -4.48
N ASP A 158 -14.34 -1.43 -4.49
CA ASP A 158 -15.65 -2.08 -4.37
C ASP A 158 -15.86 -2.57 -2.94
#